data_196b4763a68e657ccdd09077e62a1820
#
_entry.id   196b4763a68e657ccdd09077e62a1820
#
_cell.length_a   1.000
_cell.length_b   1.000
_cell.length_c   1.000
_cell.angle_alpha   90.00
_cell.angle_beta   90.00
_cell.angle_gamma   90.00
#
_symmetry.space_group_name_H-M   'P 1'
#
loop_
_entity.id
_entity.type
_entity.pdbx_description
1 polymer ?
#
loop_
_entity_poly.entity_id
_entity_poly.type
_entity_poly.pdbx_seq_one_letter_code
_entity_poly.pdbx_strand_id
1 'polypeptide(L)' 'MEQRSDASSDSSQYRICVEGLLDPRWAAWFDALTITHEKTETLLLTGRIDQAALYGMIAKLRNLGLTLISIAREP' A
#
# COMPACT_ATOMS: atom_id res chain seq x y z
N MET A 1 -4.03 20.80 18.25
CA MET A 1 -3.77 20.39 18.01
C MET A 1 -3.35 19.70 17.97
N GLU A 2 -3.33 19.22 18.11
CA GLU A 2 -2.96 18.53 18.08
C GLU A 2 -2.95 17.79 17.42
N GLN A 3 -2.92 17.59 17.13
CA GLN A 3 -2.89 16.77 16.50
C GLN A 3 -2.18 16.51 15.71
N ARG A 4 -1.10 17.14 15.52
CA ARG A 4 -0.28 17.01 14.69
C ARG A 4 0.80 16.09 14.92
N SER A 5 1.52 15.98 15.84
CA SER A 5 2.24 14.78 16.19
C SER A 5 1.37 13.54 15.97
N ASP A 6 0.09 13.78 15.97
CA ASP A 6 -0.85 12.69 15.69
C ASP A 6 -0.68 12.14 14.29
N ALA A 7 -0.35 12.99 13.33
CA ALA A 7 -0.13 12.52 11.99
C ALA A 7 1.02 11.52 11.94
N SER A 8 2.08 11.80 12.72
CA SER A 8 3.21 10.91 12.77
C SER A 8 2.84 9.59 13.45
N SER A 9 2.08 9.65 14.54
CA SER A 9 1.70 8.44 15.24
C SER A 9 0.66 7.64 14.46
N ASP A 10 -0.01 8.27 13.48
CA ASP A 10 -0.98 7.57 12.65
C ASP A 10 -0.31 6.84 11.49
N SER A 11 0.97 7.03 11.30
CA SER A 11 1.67 6.32 10.25
C SER A 11 1.86 4.87 10.62
N SER A 12 1.62 3.98 9.67
CA SER A 12 1.76 2.56 9.87
C SER A 12 2.24 1.92 8.60
N GLN A 13 2.77 0.73 8.75
CA GLN A 13 3.13 -0.10 7.63
C GLN A 13 1.95 -0.99 7.29
N TYR A 14 1.65 -1.14 6.01
CA TYR A 14 0.49 -1.91 5.56
C TYR A 14 0.90 -3.03 4.64
N ARG A 15 0.16 -4.12 4.71
CA ARG A 15 0.30 -5.24 3.80
C ARG A 15 -0.97 -5.28 2.96
N ILE A 16 -0.81 -5.20 1.64
CA ILE A 16 -1.92 -5.15 0.71
C ILE A 16 -1.78 -6.32 -0.26
N CYS A 17 -2.85 -7.08 -0.42
CA CYS A 17 -2.86 -8.19 -1.36
C CYS A 17 -3.86 -7.86 -2.46
N VAL A 18 -3.42 -7.97 -3.70
CA VAL A 18 -4.28 -7.75 -4.86
C VAL A 18 -4.19 -8.93 -5.80
N GLU A 19 -5.26 -9.18 -6.53
CA GLU A 19 -5.26 -10.19 -7.57
C GLU A 19 -4.72 -9.59 -8.85
N GLY A 20 -3.81 -10.32 -9.50
CA GLY A 20 -3.13 -9.82 -10.67
C GLY A 20 -1.65 -9.57 -10.36
N LEU A 21 -0.85 -9.53 -11.39
CA LEU A 21 0.60 -9.36 -11.23
C LEU A 21 0.97 -7.92 -11.57
N LEU A 22 1.28 -7.15 -10.55
CA LEU A 22 1.66 -5.76 -10.72
C LEU A 22 3.12 -5.69 -11.17
N ASP A 23 3.37 -4.89 -12.21
CA ASP A 23 4.73 -4.68 -12.69
C ASP A 23 5.56 -4.03 -11.58
N PRO A 24 6.72 -4.61 -11.23
CA PRO A 24 7.56 -4.05 -10.17
C PRO A 24 7.97 -2.59 -10.40
N ARG A 25 7.90 -2.10 -11.64
CA ARG A 25 8.23 -0.71 -11.90
C ARG A 25 7.31 0.25 -11.16
N TRP A 26 6.13 -0.20 -10.78
CA TRP A 26 5.21 0.64 -10.02
C TRP A 26 5.72 0.96 -8.63
N ALA A 27 6.71 0.21 -8.14
CA ALA A 27 7.31 0.52 -6.84
C ALA A 27 7.94 1.91 -6.83
N ALA A 28 8.37 2.41 -7.99
CA ALA A 28 8.98 3.73 -8.07
C ALA A 28 7.98 4.85 -7.80
N TRP A 29 6.68 4.57 -7.87
CA TRP A 29 5.64 5.57 -7.61
C TRP A 29 5.36 5.75 -6.12
N PHE A 30 5.90 4.89 -5.28
CA PHE A 30 5.65 4.91 -3.86
C PHE A 30 6.96 4.70 -3.11
N ASP A 31 7.13 5.42 -2.00
CA ASP A 31 8.31 5.27 -1.18
C ASP A 31 8.27 3.93 -0.44
N ALA A 32 9.40 3.24 -0.43
CA ALA A 32 9.61 2.06 0.39
C ALA A 32 8.56 0.97 0.15
N LEU A 33 8.10 0.83 -1.09
CA LEU A 33 7.14 -0.22 -1.42
C LEU A 33 7.89 -1.47 -1.87
N THR A 34 7.57 -2.59 -1.24
CA THR A 34 8.11 -3.89 -1.63
C THR A 34 7.01 -4.67 -2.34
N ILE A 35 7.31 -5.18 -3.53
CA ILE A 35 6.35 -5.91 -4.34
C ILE A 35 6.81 -7.36 -4.44
N THR A 36 5.94 -8.29 -4.07
CA THR A 36 6.21 -9.72 -4.16
C THR A 36 5.09 -10.38 -4.93
N HIS A 37 5.44 -11.19 -5.93
CA HIS A 37 4.45 -11.91 -6.70
C HIS A 37 4.30 -13.32 -6.14
N GLU A 38 3.05 -13.76 -5.98
CA GLU A 38 2.74 -15.11 -5.54
C GLU A 38 1.63 -15.65 -6.42
N LYS A 39 1.97 -16.60 -7.29
CA LYS A 39 1.01 -17.18 -8.22
C LYS A 39 0.40 -16.08 -9.06
N THR A 40 -0.90 -15.84 -8.91
CA THR A 40 -1.59 -14.80 -9.67
C THR A 40 -1.83 -13.54 -8.85
N GLU A 41 -1.25 -13.46 -7.66
CA GLU A 41 -1.47 -12.35 -6.74
C GLU A 41 -0.21 -11.54 -6.55
N THR A 42 -0.38 -10.29 -6.18
CA THR A 42 0.72 -9.42 -5.81
C THR A 42 0.55 -9.01 -4.35
N LEU A 43 1.61 -9.18 -3.58
CA LEU A 43 1.65 -8.74 -2.20
C LEU A 43 2.48 -7.47 -2.14
N LEU A 44 1.89 -6.44 -1.57
CA LEU A 44 2.52 -5.14 -1.44
C LEU A 44 2.77 -4.85 0.03
N LEU A 45 4.01 -4.55 0.36
CA LEU A 45 4.36 -4.16 1.73
C LEU A 45 4.85 -2.71 1.67
N THR A 46 4.13 -1.83 2.34
CA THR A 46 4.48 -0.40 2.30
C THR A 46 5.48 -0.05 3.38
N GLY A 47 6.12 1.11 3.22
CA GLY A 47 6.78 1.73 4.36
C GLY A 47 5.73 2.32 5.28
N ARG A 48 6.18 3.10 6.26
CA ARG A 48 5.24 3.76 7.17
C ARG A 48 4.58 4.91 6.46
N ILE A 49 3.27 4.83 6.32
CA ILE A 49 2.48 5.84 5.61
C ILE A 49 1.24 6.18 6.43
N ASP A 50 0.68 7.36 6.18
CA ASP A 50 -0.55 7.76 6.86
C ASP A 50 -1.75 7.30 6.05
N GLN A 51 -2.95 7.58 6.56
CA GLN A 51 -4.18 7.14 5.92
C GLN A 51 -4.37 7.78 4.54
N ALA A 52 -3.99 9.04 4.39
CA ALA A 52 -4.17 9.71 3.12
C ALA A 52 -3.31 9.04 2.04
N ALA A 53 -2.07 8.69 2.38
CA ALA A 53 -1.18 8.01 1.45
C ALA A 53 -1.71 6.61 1.12
N LEU A 54 -2.27 5.93 2.12
CA LEU A 54 -2.85 4.60 1.91
C LEU A 54 -4.00 4.66 0.92
N TYR A 55 -4.92 5.60 1.11
CA TYR A 55 -6.06 5.72 0.22
C TYR A 55 -5.62 6.13 -1.19
N GLY A 56 -4.60 6.97 -1.29
CA GLY A 56 -4.05 7.33 -2.59
C GLY A 56 -3.49 6.11 -3.33
N MET A 57 -2.80 5.25 -2.61
CA MET A 57 -2.25 4.03 -3.18
C MET A 57 -3.37 3.09 -3.64
N ILE A 58 -4.41 2.94 -2.81
CA ILE A 58 -5.55 2.09 -3.17
C ILE A 58 -6.23 2.62 -4.43
N ALA A 59 -6.38 3.93 -4.55
CA ALA A 59 -6.99 4.51 -5.73
C ALA A 59 -6.18 4.21 -6.99
N LYS A 60 -4.85 4.26 -6.89
CA LYS A 60 -4.00 3.93 -8.03
C LYS A 60 -4.12 2.46 -8.41
N LEU A 61 -4.16 1.59 -7.42
CA LEU A 61 -4.31 0.16 -7.69
C LEU A 61 -5.64 -0.12 -8.39
N ARG A 62 -6.70 0.55 -7.94
CA ARG A 62 -8.00 0.42 -8.57
C ARG A 62 -7.97 0.89 -10.02
N ASN A 63 -7.29 2.00 -10.28
CA ASN A 63 -7.20 2.54 -11.63
C ASN A 63 -6.41 1.63 -12.56
N LEU A 64 -5.56 0.78 -12.01
CA LEU A 64 -4.81 -0.19 -12.78
C LEU A 64 -5.63 -1.45 -13.05
N GLY A 65 -6.85 -1.52 -12.55
CA GLY A 65 -7.72 -2.66 -12.78
C GLY A 65 -7.45 -3.84 -11.88
N LEU A 66 -6.69 -3.65 -10.81
CA LEU A 66 -6.38 -4.74 -9.89
C LEU A 66 -7.48 -4.90 -8.87
N THR A 67 -7.78 -6.15 -8.54
CA THR A 67 -8.80 -6.45 -7.55
C THR A 67 -8.15 -6.55 -6.17
N LEU A 68 -8.64 -5.74 -5.25
CA LEU A 68 -8.13 -5.75 -3.89
C LEU A 68 -8.65 -6.97 -3.16
N ILE A 69 -7.75 -7.76 -2.59
CA ILE A 69 -8.11 -8.94 -1.82
C ILE A 69 -8.13 -8.63 -0.34
N SER A 70 -7.08 -7.99 0.16
CA SER A 70 -7.01 -7.68 1.57
C SER A 70 -6.07 -6.53 1.84
N ILE A 71 -6.30 -5.84 2.95
CA ILE A 71 -5.41 -4.83 3.50
C ILE A 71 -5.30 -5.10 4.99
N ALA A 72 -4.10 -5.14 5.50
CA ALA A 72 -3.86 -5.31 6.92
C ALA A 72 -2.76 -4.38 7.37
N ARG A 73 -2.91 -3.86 8.57
CA ARG A 73 -1.86 -3.04 9.17
C ARG A 73 -0.85 -3.96 9.83
N GLU A 74 0.42 -3.72 9.54
CA GLU A 74 1.49 -4.49 10.18
C GLU A 74 1.69 -3.99 11.60
N PRO A 75 1.87 -4.92 12.57
CA PRO A 75 2.09 -4.53 13.97
C PRO A 75 3.38 -3.80 14.20
#